data_aaf778a31dea9fb3d572956dfe46e89a
#
_entry.id   aaf778a31dea9fb3d572956dfe46e89a
#
_cell.length_a   1.000
_cell.length_b   1.000
_cell.length_c   1.000
_cell.angle_alpha   90.00
_cell.angle_beta   90.00
_cell.angle_gamma   90.00
#
_symmetry.space_group_name_H-M   'P 1'
#
loop_
_entity.id
_entity.type
_entity.pdbx_description
1 polymer ?
#
loop_
_entity_poly.entity_id
_entity_poly.type
_entity_poly.pdbx_seq_one_letter_code
_entity_poly.pdbx_strand_id
1 'polypeptide(L)'
;LAPELPCPAAIDDALAAYRALLDERPPSRLVLGGDSAGGGLVMALLLAIRDAKLPMPSGAFLISPWVDLHCKADSYIREADRDVVLSRPVMRQAAGHYAGDLPHEDPRVSPVRADLSGLPPLFIQSTDAEVLADDSAALLARAQAAEVDATLERWPGLWHDWQVFAGKVPEATQAVRHLAQFVAACLK
;
A
#
# COMPACT_ATOMS: atom_id res chain seq x y z
N LEU A 1 -0.69 18.15 4.84
CA LEU A 1 -1.00 16.80 5.33
C LEU A 1 -2.37 16.82 6.00
N ALA A 2 -3.02 15.64 6.13
CA ALA A 2 -4.20 15.51 6.95
C ALA A 2 -3.85 15.78 8.44
N PRO A 3 -4.74 16.38 9.24
CA PRO A 3 -6.13 16.74 8.90
C PRO A 3 -6.30 18.10 8.20
N GLU A 4 -5.26 18.94 8.11
CA GLU A 4 -5.36 20.29 7.50
C GLU A 4 -5.68 20.23 6.00
N LEU A 5 -5.14 19.21 5.31
CA LEU A 5 -5.35 18.94 3.91
C LEU A 5 -5.67 17.45 3.74
N PRO A 6 -6.94 17.04 3.90
CA PRO A 6 -7.36 15.65 3.75
C PRO A 6 -7.30 15.18 2.29
N CYS A 7 -7.71 13.94 2.04
CA CYS A 7 -7.84 13.41 0.68
C CYS A 7 -8.72 14.37 -0.17
N PRO A 8 -8.30 14.67 -1.44
CA PRO A 8 -7.27 13.99 -2.22
C PRO A 8 -5.87 14.64 -2.21
N ALA A 9 -5.59 15.63 -1.35
CA ALA A 9 -4.36 16.43 -1.43
C ALA A 9 -3.06 15.61 -1.57
N ALA A 10 -2.91 14.53 -0.77
CA ALA A 10 -1.72 13.68 -0.85
C ALA A 10 -1.63 12.93 -2.20
N ILE A 11 -2.78 12.57 -2.79
CA ILE A 11 -2.83 11.91 -4.10
C ILE A 11 -2.43 12.90 -5.19
N ASP A 12 -2.93 14.14 -5.11
CA ASP A 12 -2.62 15.20 -6.08
C ASP A 12 -1.14 15.56 -6.05
N ASP A 13 -0.55 15.70 -4.86
CA ASP A 13 0.88 15.92 -4.68
C ASP A 13 1.72 14.77 -5.25
N ALA A 14 1.35 13.52 -4.95
CA ALA A 14 2.03 12.34 -5.44
C ALA A 14 1.92 12.21 -6.97
N LEU A 15 0.75 12.53 -7.55
CA LEU A 15 0.54 12.53 -9.01
C LEU A 15 1.35 13.62 -9.70
N ALA A 16 1.47 14.81 -9.09
CA ALA A 16 2.31 15.89 -9.59
C ALA A 16 3.79 15.48 -9.59
N ALA A 17 4.25 14.86 -8.51
CA ALA A 17 5.62 14.32 -8.41
C ALA A 17 5.87 13.23 -9.46
N TYR A 18 4.89 12.31 -9.67
CA TYR A 18 5.01 11.27 -10.69
C TYR A 18 5.12 11.86 -12.10
N ARG A 19 4.34 12.89 -12.44
CA ARG A 19 4.44 13.59 -13.73
C ARG A 19 5.82 14.20 -13.94
N ALA A 20 6.36 14.87 -12.93
CA ALA A 20 7.71 15.43 -13.00
C ALA A 20 8.78 14.35 -13.23
N LEU A 21 8.63 13.16 -12.59
CA LEU A 21 9.54 12.04 -12.82
C LEU A 21 9.48 11.49 -14.25
N LEU A 22 8.30 11.52 -14.89
CA LEU A 22 8.17 11.08 -16.29
C LEU A 22 8.91 11.99 -17.27
N ASP A 23 9.16 13.26 -16.94
CA ASP A 23 9.98 14.16 -17.74
C ASP A 23 11.48 13.80 -17.67
N GLU A 24 11.90 13.12 -16.59
CA GLU A 24 13.29 12.76 -16.34
C GLU A 24 13.62 11.28 -16.64
N ARG A 25 12.63 10.40 -16.47
CA ARG A 25 12.82 8.94 -16.54
C ARG A 25 11.67 8.27 -17.30
N PRO A 26 11.96 7.27 -18.13
CA PRO A 26 10.89 6.46 -18.72
C PRO A 26 10.16 5.65 -17.64
N PRO A 27 8.85 5.40 -17.79
CA PRO A 27 8.03 4.67 -16.80
C PRO A 27 8.57 3.26 -16.50
N SER A 28 9.23 2.63 -17.48
CA SER A 28 9.92 1.34 -17.29
C SER A 28 11.11 1.38 -16.32
N ARG A 29 11.51 2.56 -15.90
CA ARG A 29 12.58 2.77 -14.88
C ARG A 29 12.03 3.31 -13.57
N LEU A 30 10.72 3.27 -13.38
CA LEU A 30 10.04 3.73 -12.16
C LEU A 30 9.35 2.55 -11.48
N VAL A 31 9.61 2.37 -10.20
CA VAL A 31 8.88 1.48 -9.28
C VAL A 31 8.39 2.32 -8.13
N LEU A 32 7.11 2.21 -7.78
CA LEU A 32 6.54 2.90 -6.63
C LEU A 32 6.63 2.00 -5.39
N GLY A 33 6.78 2.61 -4.22
CA GLY A 33 6.81 1.86 -2.98
C GLY A 33 6.23 2.65 -1.82
N GLY A 34 5.59 1.95 -0.89
CA GLY A 34 5.03 2.57 0.31
C GLY A 34 4.73 1.54 1.40
N ASP A 35 4.82 2.01 2.63
CA ASP A 35 4.50 1.26 3.84
C ASP A 35 3.22 1.80 4.49
N SER A 36 2.46 0.93 5.13
CA SER A 36 1.29 1.31 5.92
C SER A 36 0.32 2.23 5.16
N ALA A 37 0.06 3.43 5.65
CA ALA A 37 -0.72 4.46 4.95
C ALA A 37 -0.07 4.85 3.60
N GLY A 38 1.26 4.83 3.49
CA GLY A 38 1.99 5.05 2.25
C GLY A 38 1.71 3.95 1.21
N GLY A 39 1.49 2.71 1.64
CA GLY A 39 1.02 1.62 0.76
C GLY A 39 -0.37 1.90 0.21
N GLY A 40 -1.28 2.42 1.03
CA GLY A 40 -2.60 2.90 0.58
C GLY A 40 -2.49 4.05 -0.42
N LEU A 41 -1.60 5.02 -0.16
CA LEU A 41 -1.34 6.15 -1.06
C LEU A 41 -0.77 5.67 -2.41
N VAL A 42 0.15 4.69 -2.41
CA VAL A 42 0.68 4.09 -3.66
C VAL A 42 -0.45 3.49 -4.48
N MET A 43 -1.36 2.74 -3.86
CA MET A 43 -2.52 2.17 -4.57
C MET A 43 -3.44 3.25 -5.14
N ALA A 44 -3.76 4.29 -4.36
CA ALA A 44 -4.57 5.42 -4.82
C ALA A 44 -3.87 6.19 -5.96
N LEU A 45 -2.54 6.38 -5.88
CA LEU A 45 -1.74 6.99 -6.94
C LEU A 45 -1.74 6.15 -8.22
N LEU A 46 -1.60 4.83 -8.14
CA LEU A 46 -1.68 3.95 -9.32
C LEU A 46 -3.03 4.09 -10.04
N LEU A 47 -4.13 4.15 -9.28
CA LEU A 47 -5.46 4.40 -9.83
C LEU A 47 -5.53 5.77 -10.51
N ALA A 48 -5.02 6.82 -9.86
CA ALA A 48 -5.00 8.18 -10.42
C ALA A 48 -4.13 8.29 -11.69
N ILE A 49 -2.99 7.59 -11.75
CA ILE A 49 -2.12 7.48 -12.95
C ILE A 49 -2.91 6.85 -14.10
N ARG A 50 -3.58 5.73 -13.85
CA ARG A 50 -4.41 5.04 -14.85
C ARG A 50 -5.54 5.93 -15.35
N ASP A 51 -6.29 6.55 -14.45
CA ASP A 51 -7.45 7.37 -14.77
C ASP A 51 -7.05 8.65 -15.53
N ALA A 52 -5.85 9.17 -15.24
CA ALA A 52 -5.22 10.25 -16.00
C ALA A 52 -4.61 9.78 -17.34
N LYS A 53 -4.68 8.48 -17.67
CA LYS A 53 -4.08 7.87 -18.88
C LYS A 53 -2.58 8.15 -19.02
N LEU A 54 -1.88 8.29 -17.90
CA LEU A 54 -0.44 8.40 -17.89
C LEU A 54 0.21 7.01 -18.04
N PRO A 55 1.43 6.92 -18.54
CA PRO A 55 2.17 5.67 -18.59
C PRO A 55 2.34 5.11 -17.16
N MET A 56 2.07 3.80 -16.99
CA MET A 56 2.19 3.13 -15.69
C MET A 56 3.67 2.87 -15.34
N PRO A 57 4.04 2.89 -14.04
CA PRO A 57 5.36 2.44 -13.60
C PRO A 57 5.53 0.94 -13.86
N SER A 58 6.76 0.45 -13.81
CA SER A 58 7.06 -0.96 -14.08
C SER A 58 6.65 -1.93 -12.97
N GLY A 59 6.31 -1.42 -11.79
CA GLY A 59 5.83 -2.22 -10.67
C GLY A 59 5.59 -1.37 -9.43
N ALA A 60 4.99 -1.97 -8.40
CA ALA A 60 4.89 -1.35 -7.08
C ALA A 60 5.09 -2.39 -5.96
N PHE A 61 5.74 -1.99 -4.86
CA PHE A 61 5.82 -2.79 -3.65
C PHE A 61 5.13 -2.11 -2.48
N LEU A 62 4.51 -2.91 -1.64
CA LEU A 62 3.67 -2.46 -0.54
C LEU A 62 4.07 -3.21 0.72
N ILE A 63 4.36 -2.49 1.79
CA ILE A 63 4.70 -3.05 3.09
C ILE A 63 3.52 -2.80 4.01
N SER A 64 2.92 -3.88 4.54
CA SER A 64 1.79 -3.78 5.49
C SER A 64 0.74 -2.72 5.09
N PRO A 65 0.24 -2.72 3.83
CA PRO A 65 -0.51 -1.59 3.28
C PRO A 65 -1.87 -1.42 3.94
N TRP A 66 -2.22 -0.18 4.30
CA TRP A 66 -3.56 0.19 4.76
C TRP A 66 -4.42 0.62 3.57
N VAL A 67 -5.31 -0.25 3.11
CA VAL A 67 -6.07 -0.08 1.86
C VAL A 67 -7.58 -0.03 2.03
N ASP A 68 -8.11 -0.22 3.26
CA ASP A 68 -9.53 -0.10 3.61
C ASP A 68 -9.73 0.75 4.88
N LEU A 69 -10.20 1.98 4.70
CA LEU A 69 -10.42 2.90 5.81
C LEU A 69 -11.63 2.56 6.70
N HIS A 70 -12.41 1.52 6.36
CA HIS A 70 -13.47 1.06 7.26
C HIS A 70 -12.94 0.45 8.55
N CYS A 71 -11.73 -0.11 8.54
CA CYS A 71 -11.14 -0.82 9.68
C CYS A 71 -12.11 -1.89 10.25
N LYS A 72 -12.74 -2.68 9.35
CA LYS A 72 -13.77 -3.67 9.70
C LYS A 72 -13.34 -5.11 9.45
N ALA A 73 -12.18 -5.35 8.85
CA ALA A 73 -11.66 -6.68 8.63
C ALA A 73 -11.49 -7.42 9.97
N ASP A 74 -11.57 -8.76 9.93
CA ASP A 74 -11.52 -9.58 11.14
C ASP A 74 -10.18 -9.46 11.88
N SER A 75 -9.08 -9.19 11.16
CA SER A 75 -7.76 -8.96 11.76
C SER A 75 -7.75 -7.79 12.75
N TYR A 76 -8.59 -6.76 12.58
CA TYR A 76 -8.71 -5.67 13.56
C TYR A 76 -9.23 -6.10 14.94
N ILE A 77 -9.79 -7.30 15.03
CA ILE A 77 -10.25 -7.91 16.29
C ILE A 77 -9.33 -9.08 16.65
N ARG A 78 -9.05 -9.96 15.70
CA ARG A 78 -8.27 -11.19 15.90
C ARG A 78 -6.83 -10.92 16.34
N GLU A 79 -6.20 -9.88 15.77
CA GLU A 79 -4.80 -9.54 16.04
C GLU A 79 -4.62 -8.37 17.02
N ALA A 80 -5.72 -7.87 17.61
CA ALA A 80 -5.70 -6.67 18.47
C ALA A 80 -4.73 -6.77 19.65
N ASP A 81 -4.57 -7.95 20.24
CA ASP A 81 -3.66 -8.18 21.39
C ASP A 81 -2.23 -8.54 20.93
N ARG A 82 -2.03 -8.83 19.66
CA ARG A 82 -0.73 -9.19 19.08
C ARG A 82 -0.04 -8.03 18.38
N ASP A 83 -0.83 -7.10 17.84
CA ASP A 83 -0.29 -5.89 17.20
C ASP A 83 0.22 -4.91 18.24
N VAL A 84 1.54 -4.76 18.31
CA VAL A 84 2.22 -3.88 19.27
C VAL A 84 2.39 -2.45 18.76
N VAL A 85 1.98 -2.16 17.52
CA VAL A 85 2.16 -0.86 16.85
C VAL A 85 0.82 -0.18 16.61
N LEU A 86 -0.16 -0.91 16.08
CA LEU A 86 -1.43 -0.36 15.64
C LEU A 86 -2.59 -0.83 16.54
N SER A 87 -3.64 -0.01 16.59
CA SER A 87 -4.90 -0.42 17.18
C SER A 87 -6.08 0.12 16.39
N ARG A 88 -7.18 -0.61 16.36
CA ARG A 88 -8.39 -0.21 15.64
C ARG A 88 -8.91 1.19 15.99
N PRO A 89 -8.95 1.64 17.27
CA PRO A 89 -9.37 3.00 17.60
C PRO A 89 -8.50 4.08 16.97
N VAL A 90 -7.16 3.92 17.01
CA VAL A 90 -6.20 4.85 16.40
C VAL A 90 -6.38 4.86 14.89
N MET A 91 -6.50 3.69 14.24
CA MET A 91 -6.71 3.59 12.80
C MET A 91 -8.02 4.28 12.36
N ARG A 92 -9.10 4.11 13.10
CA ARG A 92 -10.38 4.80 12.80
C ARG A 92 -10.31 6.32 12.95
N GLN A 93 -9.56 6.81 13.92
CA GLN A 93 -9.32 8.25 14.07
C GLN A 93 -8.51 8.78 12.87
N ALA A 94 -7.41 8.10 12.51
CA ALA A 94 -6.60 8.45 11.37
C ALA A 94 -7.40 8.40 10.06
N ALA A 95 -8.29 7.39 9.90
CA ALA A 95 -9.19 7.29 8.76
C ALA A 95 -10.08 8.54 8.60
N GLY A 96 -10.67 9.01 9.69
CA GLY A 96 -11.49 10.24 9.67
C GLY A 96 -10.67 11.48 9.28
N HIS A 97 -9.46 11.61 9.82
CA HIS A 97 -8.57 12.73 9.46
C HIS A 97 -8.16 12.69 7.98
N TYR A 98 -7.83 11.50 7.46
CA TYR A 98 -7.40 11.37 6.06
C TYR A 98 -8.55 11.51 5.08
N ALA A 99 -9.70 10.90 5.36
CA ALA A 99 -10.86 10.95 4.47
C ALA A 99 -11.50 12.34 4.40
N GLY A 100 -11.45 13.12 5.50
CA GLY A 100 -12.21 14.38 5.59
C GLY A 100 -13.72 14.11 5.40
N ASP A 101 -14.32 14.75 4.43
CA ASP A 101 -15.76 14.61 4.12
C ASP A 101 -16.07 13.42 3.18
N LEU A 102 -15.04 12.70 2.72
CA LEU A 102 -15.25 11.55 1.83
C LEU A 102 -15.78 10.34 2.60
N PRO A 103 -16.72 9.59 2.03
CA PRO A 103 -17.12 8.31 2.60
C PRO A 103 -15.95 7.33 2.56
N HIS A 104 -15.83 6.48 3.60
CA HIS A 104 -14.74 5.50 3.67
C HIS A 104 -14.80 4.43 2.54
N GLU A 105 -15.93 4.34 1.83
CA GLU A 105 -16.09 3.51 0.62
C GLU A 105 -15.45 4.11 -0.62
N ASP A 106 -15.15 5.40 -0.63
CA ASP A 106 -14.58 6.07 -1.80
C ASP A 106 -13.23 5.43 -2.18
N PRO A 107 -13.03 5.02 -3.43
CA PRO A 107 -11.80 4.36 -3.87
C PRO A 107 -10.53 5.20 -3.68
N ARG A 108 -10.65 6.51 -3.55
CA ARG A 108 -9.51 7.41 -3.29
C ARG A 108 -8.94 7.21 -1.88
N VAL A 109 -9.78 6.82 -0.92
CA VAL A 109 -9.37 6.58 0.47
C VAL A 109 -9.32 5.09 0.81
N SER A 110 -10.08 4.24 0.11
CA SER A 110 -10.07 2.78 0.24
C SER A 110 -9.81 2.11 -1.10
N PRO A 111 -8.58 2.18 -1.62
CA PRO A 111 -8.24 1.75 -2.99
C PRO A 111 -8.50 0.26 -3.25
N VAL A 112 -8.57 -0.58 -2.23
CA VAL A 112 -8.96 -1.99 -2.37
C VAL A 112 -10.37 -2.16 -2.96
N ARG A 113 -11.22 -1.13 -2.90
CA ARG A 113 -12.60 -1.13 -3.41
C ARG A 113 -12.73 -0.72 -4.87
N ALA A 114 -11.65 -0.22 -5.46
CA ALA A 114 -11.61 0.16 -6.86
C ALA A 114 -11.60 -1.07 -7.80
N ASP A 115 -11.82 -0.82 -9.07
CA ASP A 115 -11.37 -1.72 -10.13
C ASP A 115 -9.84 -1.62 -10.23
N LEU A 116 -9.14 -2.75 -10.06
CA LEU A 116 -7.67 -2.81 -10.08
C LEU A 116 -7.13 -3.21 -11.46
N SER A 117 -7.98 -3.39 -12.47
CA SER A 117 -7.54 -3.79 -13.81
C SER A 117 -6.54 -2.80 -14.39
N GLY A 118 -5.50 -3.32 -15.08
CA GLY A 118 -4.48 -2.53 -15.73
C GLY A 118 -3.42 -1.93 -14.81
N LEU A 119 -3.42 -2.28 -13.52
CA LEU A 119 -2.32 -1.92 -12.63
C LEU A 119 -1.06 -2.74 -12.93
N PRO A 120 0.14 -2.22 -12.62
CA PRO A 120 1.40 -2.92 -12.83
C PRO A 120 1.57 -4.07 -11.82
N PRO A 121 2.60 -4.92 -11.96
CA PRO A 121 2.92 -5.95 -10.98
C PRO A 121 3.02 -5.39 -9.55
N LEU A 122 2.42 -6.12 -8.59
CA LEU A 122 2.38 -5.74 -7.17
C LEU A 122 3.13 -6.78 -6.33
N PHE A 123 4.03 -6.32 -5.48
CA PHE A 123 4.66 -7.15 -4.46
C PHE A 123 4.29 -6.64 -3.07
N ILE A 124 3.59 -7.46 -2.30
CA ILE A 124 3.04 -7.10 -1.00
C ILE A 124 3.79 -7.89 0.07
N GLN A 125 4.23 -7.23 1.12
CA GLN A 125 4.71 -7.88 2.35
C GLN A 125 3.79 -7.52 3.52
N SER A 126 3.47 -8.50 4.35
CA SER A 126 2.61 -8.35 5.53
C SER A 126 2.99 -9.37 6.60
N THR A 127 2.60 -9.15 7.83
CA THR A 127 2.70 -10.12 8.92
C THR A 127 1.32 -10.65 9.32
N ASP A 128 1.30 -11.81 9.99
CA ASP A 128 0.07 -12.37 10.56
C ASP A 128 -0.25 -11.80 11.95
N ALA A 129 0.61 -10.93 12.50
CA ALA A 129 0.48 -10.37 13.84
C ALA A 129 0.15 -8.87 13.83
N GLU A 130 -0.46 -8.37 12.75
CA GLU A 130 -0.90 -6.98 12.63
C GLU A 130 -2.38 -6.87 12.30
N VAL A 131 -3.02 -5.76 12.69
CA VAL A 131 -4.44 -5.51 12.40
C VAL A 131 -4.71 -5.33 10.90
N LEU A 132 -3.69 -5.01 10.07
CA LEU A 132 -3.77 -4.86 8.61
C LEU A 132 -3.58 -6.16 7.83
N ALA A 133 -3.44 -7.31 8.51
CA ALA A 133 -3.19 -8.59 7.85
C ALA A 133 -4.25 -8.96 6.79
N ASP A 134 -5.51 -8.70 7.09
CA ASP A 134 -6.62 -8.99 6.17
C ASP A 134 -6.76 -7.93 5.07
N ASP A 135 -6.30 -6.68 5.28
CA ASP A 135 -6.21 -5.66 4.22
C ASP A 135 -5.28 -6.14 3.09
N SER A 136 -4.11 -6.63 3.46
CA SER A 136 -3.13 -7.19 2.52
C SER A 136 -3.68 -8.41 1.77
N ALA A 137 -4.41 -9.29 2.47
CA ALA A 137 -5.04 -10.46 1.87
C ALA A 137 -6.16 -10.08 0.90
N ALA A 138 -6.98 -9.09 1.27
CA ALA A 138 -8.06 -8.58 0.42
C ALA A 138 -7.49 -7.93 -0.84
N LEU A 139 -6.41 -7.14 -0.70
CA LEU A 139 -5.74 -6.52 -1.83
C LEU A 139 -5.22 -7.57 -2.82
N LEU A 140 -4.52 -8.62 -2.33
CA LEU A 140 -4.06 -9.72 -3.18
C LEU A 140 -5.22 -10.34 -3.96
N ALA A 141 -6.29 -10.73 -3.25
CA ALA A 141 -7.45 -11.40 -3.86
C ALA A 141 -8.11 -10.52 -4.93
N ARG A 142 -8.23 -9.21 -4.67
CA ARG A 142 -8.81 -8.25 -5.61
C ARG A 142 -7.91 -8.01 -6.82
N ALA A 143 -6.58 -7.93 -6.62
CA ALA A 143 -5.60 -7.79 -7.70
C ALA A 143 -5.63 -9.01 -8.62
N GLN A 144 -5.62 -10.22 -8.05
CA GLN A 144 -5.73 -11.47 -8.82
C GLN A 144 -7.04 -11.59 -9.59
N ALA A 145 -8.17 -11.19 -9.00
CA ALA A 145 -9.46 -11.18 -9.67
C ALA A 145 -9.53 -10.16 -10.84
N ALA A 146 -8.69 -9.13 -10.80
CA ALA A 146 -8.51 -8.14 -11.86
C ALA A 146 -7.37 -8.48 -12.84
N GLU A 147 -6.85 -9.73 -12.80
CA GLU A 147 -5.76 -10.23 -13.65
C GLU A 147 -4.45 -9.42 -13.48
N VAL A 148 -4.24 -8.78 -12.34
CA VAL A 148 -2.98 -8.11 -11.98
C VAL A 148 -2.00 -9.14 -11.44
N ASP A 149 -0.77 -9.14 -11.93
CA ASP A 149 0.32 -9.94 -11.37
C ASP A 149 0.63 -9.45 -9.95
N ALA A 150 0.17 -10.18 -8.94
CA ALA A 150 0.30 -9.80 -7.54
C ALA A 150 0.78 -10.96 -6.69
N THR A 151 1.76 -10.68 -5.85
CA THR A 151 2.32 -11.63 -4.87
C THR A 151 2.21 -11.05 -3.48
N LEU A 152 1.77 -11.87 -2.52
CA LEU A 152 1.79 -11.56 -1.09
C LEU A 152 2.75 -12.48 -0.37
N GLU A 153 3.76 -11.90 0.24
CA GLU A 153 4.70 -12.58 1.12
C GLU A 153 4.32 -12.32 2.59
N ARG A 154 3.94 -13.40 3.30
CA ARG A 154 3.55 -13.31 4.71
C ARG A 154 4.69 -13.75 5.62
N TRP A 155 4.97 -12.91 6.63
CA TRP A 155 6.01 -13.15 7.63
C TRP A 155 5.37 -13.41 9.00
N PRO A 156 5.46 -14.63 9.55
CA PRO A 156 4.75 -14.96 10.78
C PRO A 156 5.40 -14.34 12.01
N GLY A 157 4.57 -13.82 12.91
CA GLY A 157 4.98 -13.40 14.26
C GLY A 157 5.83 -12.14 14.34
N LEU A 158 5.95 -11.40 13.25
CA LEU A 158 6.60 -10.09 13.24
C LEU A 158 5.58 -8.98 13.53
N TRP A 159 6.04 -7.75 13.66
CA TRP A 159 5.19 -6.58 13.93
C TRP A 159 5.04 -5.72 12.69
N HIS A 160 4.12 -4.78 12.72
CA HIS A 160 3.89 -3.83 11.64
C HIS A 160 5.18 -3.10 11.24
N ASP A 161 5.51 -3.06 9.94
CA ASP A 161 6.69 -2.40 9.36
C ASP A 161 8.05 -2.87 9.93
N TRP A 162 8.17 -4.17 10.25
CA TRP A 162 9.42 -4.76 10.79
C TRP A 162 10.63 -4.52 9.88
N GLN A 163 10.45 -4.25 8.62
CA GLN A 163 11.50 -4.01 7.62
C GLN A 163 12.40 -2.82 7.99
N VAL A 164 11.90 -1.85 8.77
CA VAL A 164 12.71 -0.71 9.25
C VAL A 164 13.90 -1.13 10.13
N PHE A 165 13.86 -2.37 10.64
CA PHE A 165 14.96 -2.95 11.43
C PHE A 165 15.94 -3.77 10.58
N ALA A 166 15.96 -3.62 9.25
CA ALA A 166 16.94 -4.26 8.39
C ALA A 166 18.38 -3.93 8.84
N GLY A 167 19.22 -4.95 8.81
CA GLY A 167 20.59 -4.87 9.36
C GLY A 167 20.68 -5.20 10.85
N LYS A 168 19.56 -5.21 11.60
CA LYS A 168 19.52 -5.59 13.02
C LYS A 168 18.72 -6.89 13.23
N VAL A 169 17.62 -7.04 12.50
CA VAL A 169 16.75 -8.23 12.55
C VAL A 169 16.96 -9.02 11.25
N PRO A 170 17.32 -10.31 11.34
CA PRO A 170 17.58 -11.14 10.15
C PRO A 170 16.40 -11.20 9.18
N GLU A 171 15.17 -11.37 9.70
CA GLU A 171 13.93 -11.43 8.92
C GLU A 171 13.67 -10.12 8.20
N ALA A 172 13.89 -8.97 8.85
CA ALA A 172 13.76 -7.65 8.24
C ALA A 172 14.76 -7.48 7.09
N THR A 173 16.01 -7.92 7.31
CA THR A 173 17.05 -7.87 6.28
C THR A 173 16.70 -8.75 5.08
N GLN A 174 16.14 -9.92 5.33
CA GLN A 174 15.69 -10.84 4.27
C GLN A 174 14.50 -10.25 3.52
N ALA A 175 13.50 -9.69 4.21
CA ALA A 175 12.34 -9.05 3.60
C ALA A 175 12.76 -7.92 2.65
N VAL A 176 13.68 -7.04 3.09
CA VAL A 176 14.21 -5.96 2.24
C VAL A 176 14.99 -6.50 1.03
N ARG A 177 15.71 -7.63 1.16
CA ARG A 177 16.35 -8.28 0.00
C ARG A 177 15.33 -8.76 -1.02
N HIS A 178 14.20 -9.33 -0.58
CA HIS A 178 13.13 -9.76 -1.48
C HIS A 178 12.49 -8.55 -2.20
N LEU A 179 12.26 -7.44 -1.51
CA LEU A 179 11.85 -6.17 -2.13
C LEU A 179 12.84 -5.72 -3.20
N ALA A 180 14.15 -5.74 -2.89
CA ALA A 180 15.20 -5.36 -3.85
C ALA A 180 15.24 -6.27 -5.08
N GLN A 181 14.99 -7.58 -4.92
CA GLN A 181 14.89 -8.53 -6.03
C GLN A 181 13.69 -8.23 -6.92
N PHE A 182 12.52 -7.94 -6.34
CA PHE A 182 11.34 -7.52 -7.09
C PHE A 182 11.61 -6.24 -7.88
N VAL A 183 12.15 -5.20 -7.23
CA VAL A 183 12.50 -3.94 -7.90
C VAL A 183 13.48 -4.17 -9.04
N ALA A 184 14.53 -4.99 -8.83
CA ALA A 184 15.49 -5.31 -9.87
C ALA A 184 14.87 -6.11 -11.03
N ALA A 185 13.84 -6.91 -10.79
CA ALA A 185 13.10 -7.63 -11.83
C ALA A 185 12.24 -6.68 -12.68
N CYS A 186 11.58 -5.71 -12.04
CA CYS A 186 10.76 -4.69 -12.72
C CYS A 186 11.59 -3.74 -13.60
N LEU A 187 12.86 -3.50 -13.29
CA LEU A 187 13.72 -2.52 -13.95
C LEU A 187 14.56 -3.12 -15.11
N LYS A 188 14.36 -4.38 -15.45
CA LYS A 188 15.03 -5.05 -16.58
C LYS A 188 14.35 -4.69 -17.89
#